data_e8306bd7231e38986c51c55fd0a5c4f2
#
_entry.id   e8306bd7231e38986c51c55fd0a5c4f2
#
_cell.length_a   1.000
_cell.length_b   1.000
_cell.length_c   1.000
_cell.angle_alpha   90.00
_cell.angle_beta   90.00
_cell.angle_gamma   90.00
#
_symmetry.space_group_name_H-M   'P 1'
#
loop_
_entity.id
_entity.type
_entity.pdbx_description
1 polymer ?
#
loop_
_entity_poly.entity_id
_entity_poly.type
_entity_poly.pdbx_seq_one_letter_code
_entity_poly.pdbx_strand_id
1 'polypeptide(L)'
;DFIDEQEKRISELDKEISRLAEPYSAVLELMHTVPGLSKEPLTAIRLLSEIGPDMSVFPTSKNLVSWAGCCPRNDSSAKKVKSTRISRAGSYLKPLLVQIANALLKSKEHPEFKERYCRIKARRGHKKAIIALCRMLLTAIWNVLSKCEPYSAKGYLADKLTEHSVVISKAEGLELLRRRGYIFKDEVADFS
;
A
#
# COMPACT_ATOMS: atom_id res chain seq x y z
N ASP A 1 12.31 26.62 31.22
CA ASP A 1 12.77 25.23 31.32
C ASP A 1 13.27 24.75 29.94
N PHE A 2 14.29 23.86 29.95
CA PHE A 2 14.85 23.31 28.69
C PHE A 2 13.82 22.63 27.77
N ILE A 3 12.87 21.91 28.37
CA ILE A 3 11.79 21.25 27.65
C ILE A 3 10.90 22.28 26.97
N ASP A 4 10.47 23.31 27.67
CA ASP A 4 9.62 24.38 27.13
C ASP A 4 10.29 25.12 25.98
N GLU A 5 11.62 25.31 26.06
CA GLU A 5 12.40 25.93 24.98
C GLU A 5 12.45 25.06 23.74
N GLN A 6 12.59 23.72 23.89
CA GLN A 6 12.56 22.78 22.76
C GLN A 6 11.17 22.69 22.13
N GLU A 7 10.12 22.66 22.92
CA GLU A 7 8.73 22.67 22.43
C GLU A 7 8.42 23.94 21.62
N LYS A 8 8.90 25.11 22.09
CA LYS A 8 8.78 26.37 21.35
C LYS A 8 9.49 26.30 20.01
N ARG A 9 10.73 25.79 19.97
CA ARG A 9 11.50 25.62 18.73
C ARG A 9 10.82 24.67 17.75
N ILE A 10 10.26 23.55 18.23
CA ILE A 10 9.49 22.61 17.43
C ILE A 10 8.28 23.31 16.82
N SER A 11 7.52 24.08 17.63
CA SER A 11 6.34 24.81 17.15
C SER A 11 6.70 25.87 16.08
N GLU A 12 7.84 26.54 16.24
CA GLU A 12 8.33 27.50 15.25
C GLU A 12 8.72 26.82 13.93
N LEU A 13 9.38 25.65 13.99
CA LEU A 13 9.73 24.85 12.82
C LEU A 13 8.46 24.30 12.12
N ASP A 14 7.47 23.83 12.87
CA ASP A 14 6.23 23.33 12.30
C ASP A 14 5.44 24.43 11.57
N LYS A 15 5.47 25.68 12.07
CA LYS A 15 4.89 26.83 11.38
C LYS A 15 5.62 27.14 10.07
N GLU A 16 6.96 27.11 10.10
CA GLU A 16 7.75 27.36 8.89
C GLU A 16 7.56 26.24 7.85
N ILE A 17 7.51 24.98 8.27
CA ILE A 17 7.19 23.85 7.40
C ILE A 17 5.81 24.03 6.75
N SER A 18 4.81 24.44 7.54
CA SER A 18 3.46 24.69 7.04
C SER A 18 3.43 25.83 6.02
N ARG A 19 4.16 26.92 6.28
CA ARG A 19 4.31 28.05 5.36
C ARG A 19 4.95 27.64 4.02
N LEU A 20 6.01 26.82 4.08
CA LEU A 20 6.68 26.31 2.88
C LEU A 20 5.82 25.30 2.10
N ALA A 21 4.91 24.62 2.77
CA ALA A 21 3.98 23.66 2.17
C ALA A 21 2.75 24.32 1.53
N GLU A 22 2.44 25.58 1.84
CA GLU A 22 1.25 26.31 1.37
C GLU A 22 1.08 26.31 -0.17
N PRO A 23 2.14 26.49 -0.98
CA PRO A 23 2.02 26.40 -2.45
C PRO A 23 1.56 25.05 -2.97
N TYR A 24 1.71 24.00 -2.15
CA TYR A 24 1.34 22.61 -2.49
C TYR A 24 0.02 22.16 -1.85
N SER A 25 -0.79 23.09 -1.34
CA SER A 25 -2.03 22.79 -0.62
C SER A 25 -2.96 21.85 -1.40
N ALA A 26 -3.18 22.12 -2.68
CA ALA A 26 -4.04 21.29 -3.54
C ALA A 26 -3.49 19.84 -3.69
N VAL A 27 -2.19 19.69 -3.78
CA VAL A 27 -1.53 18.36 -3.85
C VAL A 27 -1.65 17.64 -2.50
N LEU A 28 -1.48 18.37 -1.40
CA LEU A 28 -1.62 17.83 -0.05
C LEU A 28 -3.05 17.40 0.25
N GLU A 29 -4.06 18.17 -0.18
CA GLU A 29 -5.47 17.78 -0.07
C GLU A 29 -5.76 16.46 -0.78
N LEU A 30 -5.25 16.27 -1.99
CA LEU A 30 -5.33 15.00 -2.69
C LEU A 30 -4.62 13.87 -1.92
N MET A 31 -3.43 14.11 -1.38
CA MET A 31 -2.70 13.12 -0.59
C MET A 31 -3.45 12.75 0.69
N HIS A 32 -4.16 13.68 1.33
CA HIS A 32 -4.97 13.41 2.52
C HIS A 32 -6.13 12.44 2.25
N THR A 33 -6.54 12.25 1.00
CA THR A 33 -7.52 11.21 0.65
C THR A 33 -6.94 9.80 0.74
N VAL A 34 -5.60 9.65 0.69
CA VAL A 34 -4.95 8.35 0.78
C VAL A 34 -5.02 7.82 2.22
N PRO A 35 -5.41 6.54 2.41
CA PRO A 35 -5.49 5.93 3.73
C PRO A 35 -4.20 6.07 4.55
N GLY A 36 -4.36 6.55 5.78
CA GLY A 36 -3.27 6.75 6.73
C GLY A 36 -2.54 8.08 6.62
N LEU A 37 -2.91 8.96 5.68
CA LEU A 37 -2.38 10.32 5.56
C LEU A 37 -3.37 11.40 6.04
N SER A 38 -4.62 11.05 6.27
CA SER A 38 -5.69 12.00 6.62
C SER A 38 -5.59 12.57 8.03
N LYS A 39 -4.90 11.91 8.95
CA LYS A 39 -4.91 12.26 10.38
C LYS A 39 -3.81 13.24 10.80
N GLU A 40 -2.73 13.33 10.05
CA GLU A 40 -1.55 14.10 10.45
C GLU A 40 -0.96 14.85 9.25
N PRO A 41 -1.21 16.17 9.13
CA PRO A 41 -0.77 16.97 7.97
C PRO A 41 0.74 16.86 7.70
N LEU A 42 1.57 16.86 8.75
CA LEU A 42 3.01 16.75 8.63
C LEU A 42 3.46 15.45 7.97
N THR A 43 2.69 14.37 8.10
CA THR A 43 3.03 13.09 7.46
C THR A 43 2.93 13.18 5.94
N ALA A 44 1.90 13.83 5.40
CA ALA A 44 1.75 14.08 3.97
C ALA A 44 2.86 15.01 3.44
N ILE A 45 3.18 16.07 4.19
CA ILE A 45 4.27 17.00 3.84
C ILE A 45 5.62 16.26 3.79
N ARG A 46 5.93 15.43 4.78
CA ARG A 46 7.16 14.61 4.80
C ARG A 46 7.24 13.66 3.61
N LEU A 47 6.13 13.03 3.22
CA LEU A 47 6.09 12.19 2.02
C LEU A 47 6.31 13.01 0.76
N LEU A 48 5.63 14.16 0.64
CA LEU A 48 5.73 15.02 -0.52
C LEU A 48 7.14 15.60 -0.68
N SER A 49 7.81 15.96 0.41
CA SER A 49 9.20 16.46 0.38
C SER A 49 10.21 15.44 -0.14
N GLU A 50 9.95 14.14 0.08
CA GLU A 50 10.80 13.06 -0.41
C GLU A 50 10.49 12.67 -1.86
N ILE A 51 9.22 12.62 -2.24
CA ILE A 51 8.78 12.11 -3.55
C ILE A 51 8.74 13.22 -4.59
N GLY A 52 8.47 14.46 -4.16
CA GLY A 52 8.15 15.59 -5.03
C GLY A 52 6.69 15.60 -5.52
N PRO A 53 6.19 16.74 -5.97
CA PRO A 53 4.82 16.87 -6.48
C PRO A 53 4.69 16.36 -7.93
N ASP A 54 5.77 16.33 -8.69
CA ASP A 54 5.78 15.95 -10.11
C ASP A 54 6.02 14.45 -10.29
N MET A 55 4.96 13.76 -10.70
CA MET A 55 5.02 12.33 -10.99
C MET A 55 5.59 11.98 -12.38
N SER A 56 5.91 12.95 -13.23
CA SER A 56 6.57 12.70 -14.52
C SER A 56 7.96 12.07 -14.34
N VAL A 57 8.61 12.36 -13.21
CA VAL A 57 9.89 11.73 -12.79
C VAL A 57 9.76 10.21 -12.63
N PHE A 58 8.58 9.72 -12.32
CA PHE A 58 8.29 8.28 -12.17
C PHE A 58 7.27 7.82 -13.21
N PRO A 59 7.68 7.37 -14.39
CA PRO A 59 6.77 6.97 -15.46
C PRO A 59 5.72 5.93 -15.06
N THR A 60 5.99 5.13 -14.03
CA THR A 60 5.06 4.15 -13.48
C THR A 60 5.15 4.10 -11.96
N SER A 61 4.09 3.66 -11.30
CA SER A 61 4.11 3.40 -9.85
C SER A 61 5.19 2.40 -9.45
N LYS A 62 5.58 1.47 -10.35
CA LYS A 62 6.66 0.51 -10.13
C LYS A 62 8.02 1.20 -9.99
N ASN A 63 8.25 2.28 -10.73
CA ASN A 63 9.48 3.08 -10.66
C ASN A 63 9.59 3.77 -9.31
N LEU A 64 8.52 4.41 -8.83
CA LEU A 64 8.46 5.02 -7.49
C LEU A 64 8.71 3.97 -6.40
N VAL A 65 8.04 2.82 -6.46
CA VAL A 65 8.20 1.73 -5.48
C VAL A 65 9.62 1.16 -5.48
N SER A 66 10.25 1.07 -6.64
CA SER A 66 11.65 0.62 -6.77
C SER A 66 12.62 1.65 -6.20
N TRP A 67 12.42 2.92 -6.54
CA TRP A 67 13.22 4.04 -6.01
C TRP A 67 13.13 4.13 -4.48
N ALA A 68 11.95 3.99 -3.90
CA ALA A 68 11.72 3.93 -2.46
C ALA A 68 12.33 2.68 -1.78
N GLY A 69 12.93 1.77 -2.55
CA GLY A 69 13.54 0.56 -2.02
C GLY A 69 12.55 -0.45 -1.44
N CYS A 70 11.30 -0.40 -1.85
CA CYS A 70 10.26 -1.34 -1.43
C CYS A 70 10.14 -2.58 -2.34
N CYS A 71 10.98 -2.68 -3.37
CA CYS A 71 11.08 -3.87 -4.23
C CYS A 71 12.21 -4.80 -3.76
N PRO A 72 12.03 -6.13 -3.83
CA PRO A 72 13.13 -7.06 -3.65
C PRO A 72 14.13 -6.90 -4.81
N ARG A 73 15.42 -6.99 -4.51
CA ARG A 73 16.46 -7.11 -5.53
C ARG A 73 16.37 -8.50 -6.16
N ASN A 74 16.28 -8.56 -7.48
CA ASN A 74 16.42 -9.81 -8.21
C ASN A 74 17.91 -10.07 -8.48
N ASP A 75 18.66 -10.37 -7.42
CA ASP A 75 20.06 -10.74 -7.52
C ASP A 75 20.13 -12.23 -7.88
N SER A 76 20.05 -12.51 -9.19
CA SER A 76 20.17 -13.87 -9.70
C SER A 76 21.32 -13.94 -10.71
N SER A 77 22.18 -14.92 -10.57
CA SER A 77 23.25 -15.21 -11.52
C SER A 77 23.29 -16.71 -11.77
N ALA A 78 23.39 -17.12 -13.03
CA ALA A 78 23.48 -18.53 -13.44
C ALA A 78 22.39 -19.42 -12.82
N LYS A 79 21.12 -18.99 -12.86
CA LYS A 79 19.93 -19.66 -12.28
C LYS A 79 19.93 -19.78 -10.76
N LYS A 80 20.91 -19.21 -10.04
CA LYS A 80 20.92 -19.15 -8.57
C LYS A 80 20.48 -17.78 -8.08
N VAL A 81 19.45 -17.74 -7.20
CA VAL A 81 19.02 -16.52 -6.55
C VAL A 81 19.96 -16.22 -5.39
N LYS A 82 20.77 -15.15 -5.50
CA LYS A 82 21.73 -14.74 -4.46
C LYS A 82 21.04 -14.01 -3.31
N SER A 83 20.09 -13.13 -3.61
CA SER A 83 19.38 -12.38 -2.56
C SER A 83 18.00 -11.90 -3.05
N THR A 84 17.01 -12.01 -2.16
CA THR A 84 15.66 -11.42 -2.32
C THR A 84 15.44 -10.28 -1.34
N ARG A 85 16.49 -9.73 -0.73
CA ARG A 85 16.39 -8.62 0.21
C ARG A 85 15.99 -7.34 -0.51
N ILE A 86 15.23 -6.48 0.18
CA ILE A 86 14.95 -5.13 -0.30
C ILE A 86 16.21 -4.27 -0.25
N SER A 87 16.28 -3.25 -1.11
CA SER A 87 17.42 -2.33 -1.14
C SER A 87 17.47 -1.46 0.13
N ARG A 88 18.63 -0.86 0.40
CA ARG A 88 18.79 0.14 1.48
C ARG A 88 18.29 1.54 1.08
N ALA A 89 17.87 1.74 -0.17
CA ALA A 89 17.28 2.99 -0.65
C ALA A 89 16.06 3.41 0.20
N GLY A 90 15.71 4.69 0.13
CA GLY A 90 14.57 5.24 0.86
C GLY A 90 14.78 5.26 2.38
N SER A 91 15.94 5.73 2.85
CA SER A 91 16.30 5.77 4.27
C SER A 91 15.33 6.57 5.13
N TYR A 92 14.75 7.64 4.61
CA TYR A 92 13.75 8.48 5.29
C TYR A 92 12.31 8.04 4.94
N LEU A 93 12.04 7.80 3.66
CA LEU A 93 10.72 7.44 3.17
C LEU A 93 10.23 6.09 3.71
N LYS A 94 11.10 5.08 3.73
CA LYS A 94 10.71 3.72 4.12
C LYS A 94 10.26 3.59 5.59
N PRO A 95 10.96 4.15 6.59
CA PRO A 95 10.50 4.16 7.97
C PRO A 95 9.15 4.85 8.13
N LEU A 96 8.93 5.97 7.45
CA LEU A 96 7.68 6.71 7.46
C LEU A 96 6.53 5.86 6.90
N LEU A 97 6.73 5.21 5.75
CA LEU A 97 5.75 4.28 5.17
C LEU A 97 5.43 3.10 6.09
N VAL A 98 6.43 2.58 6.80
CA VAL A 98 6.23 1.50 7.79
C VAL A 98 5.38 1.99 8.97
N GLN A 99 5.59 3.21 9.45
CA GLN A 99 4.75 3.81 10.50
C GLN A 99 3.30 3.94 10.04
N ILE A 100 3.07 4.49 8.85
CA ILE A 100 1.73 4.62 8.25
C ILE A 100 1.08 3.24 8.08
N ALA A 101 1.80 2.26 7.56
CA ALA A 101 1.29 0.90 7.37
C ALA A 101 0.88 0.25 8.72
N ASN A 102 1.67 0.45 9.78
CA ASN A 102 1.33 -0.05 11.12
C ASN A 102 0.12 0.68 11.72
N ALA A 103 -0.02 1.99 11.48
CA ALA A 103 -1.21 2.74 11.91
C ALA A 103 -2.47 2.25 11.19
N LEU A 104 -2.40 2.00 9.88
CA LEU A 104 -3.49 1.45 9.08
C LEU A 104 -3.98 0.09 9.57
N LEU A 105 -3.07 -0.78 10.03
CA LEU A 105 -3.46 -2.09 10.58
C LEU A 105 -4.31 -1.98 11.85
N LYS A 106 -4.20 -0.88 12.59
CA LYS A 106 -5.00 -0.58 13.78
C LYS A 106 -6.32 0.12 13.43
N SER A 107 -6.41 0.73 12.25
CA SER A 107 -7.63 1.41 11.78
C SER A 107 -8.68 0.40 11.35
N LYS A 108 -9.96 0.75 11.58
CA LYS A 108 -11.13 0.00 11.11
C LYS A 108 -11.68 0.54 9.78
N GLU A 109 -11.23 1.72 9.37
CA GLU A 109 -11.75 2.45 8.21
C GLU A 109 -11.36 1.80 6.86
N HIS A 110 -10.21 1.10 6.84
CA HIS A 110 -9.62 0.56 5.62
C HIS A 110 -9.30 -0.94 5.76
N PRO A 111 -10.33 -1.80 5.79
CA PRO A 111 -10.18 -3.24 6.00
C PRO A 111 -9.36 -3.93 4.91
N GLU A 112 -9.34 -3.39 3.68
CA GLU A 112 -8.58 -3.91 2.54
C GLU A 112 -7.08 -4.04 2.83
N PHE A 113 -6.50 -3.10 3.57
CA PHE A 113 -5.09 -3.16 3.97
C PHE A 113 -4.85 -4.29 4.97
N LYS A 114 -5.74 -4.44 5.96
CA LYS A 114 -5.66 -5.49 6.97
C LYS A 114 -5.82 -6.89 6.38
N GLU A 115 -6.78 -7.07 5.48
CA GLU A 115 -7.00 -8.35 4.78
C GLU A 115 -5.77 -8.74 3.97
N ARG A 116 -5.23 -7.79 3.19
CA ARG A 116 -4.01 -8.05 2.42
C ARG A 116 -2.82 -8.38 3.31
N TYR A 117 -2.66 -7.65 4.41
CA TYR A 117 -1.62 -7.95 5.39
C TYR A 117 -1.76 -9.36 5.95
N CYS A 118 -2.93 -9.75 6.46
CA CYS A 118 -3.17 -11.07 7.04
C CYS A 118 -2.87 -12.19 6.03
N ARG A 119 -3.33 -12.05 4.79
CA ARG A 119 -3.08 -13.01 3.71
C ARG A 119 -1.59 -13.19 3.39
N ILE A 120 -0.81 -12.11 3.37
CA ILE A 120 0.63 -12.18 3.10
C ILE A 120 1.38 -12.66 4.34
N LYS A 121 1.01 -12.18 5.54
CA LYS A 121 1.64 -12.56 6.80
C LYS A 121 1.59 -14.07 7.02
N ALA A 122 0.45 -14.70 6.76
CA ALA A 122 0.29 -16.15 6.93
C ALA A 122 1.29 -16.97 6.10
N ARG A 123 1.66 -16.48 4.89
CA ARG A 123 2.57 -17.20 3.98
C ARG A 123 4.02 -16.76 4.02
N ARG A 124 4.27 -15.47 4.31
CA ARG A 124 5.59 -14.84 4.10
C ARG A 124 6.13 -14.14 5.34
N GLY A 125 5.35 -14.07 6.42
CA GLY A 125 5.70 -13.44 7.68
C GLY A 125 5.50 -11.93 7.70
N HIS A 126 5.59 -11.35 8.91
CA HIS A 126 5.28 -9.95 9.22
C HIS A 126 6.07 -8.94 8.38
N LYS A 127 7.41 -9.05 8.35
CA LYS A 127 8.28 -8.08 7.65
C LYS A 127 7.93 -7.92 6.18
N LYS A 128 7.68 -9.04 5.48
CA LYS A 128 7.31 -9.03 4.05
C LYS A 128 5.90 -8.48 3.84
N ALA A 129 4.97 -8.74 4.77
CA ALA A 129 3.61 -8.22 4.72
C ALA A 129 3.58 -6.70 4.88
N ILE A 130 4.35 -6.12 5.81
CA ILE A 130 4.45 -4.66 5.98
C ILE A 130 5.02 -3.99 4.72
N ILE A 131 6.10 -4.52 4.15
CA ILE A 131 6.66 -3.96 2.90
C ILE A 131 5.65 -4.05 1.73
N ALA A 132 4.83 -5.08 1.68
CA ALA A 132 3.76 -5.17 0.68
C ALA A 132 2.70 -4.08 0.88
N LEU A 133 2.36 -3.70 2.12
CA LEU A 133 1.50 -2.54 2.40
C LEU A 133 2.18 -1.22 2.00
N CYS A 134 3.46 -1.04 2.29
CA CYS A 134 4.20 0.15 1.85
C CYS A 134 4.16 0.30 0.32
N ARG A 135 4.28 -0.80 -0.43
CA ARG A 135 4.12 -0.79 -1.89
C ARG A 135 2.72 -0.37 -2.33
N MET A 136 1.71 -0.86 -1.63
CA MET A 136 0.31 -0.53 -1.89
C MET A 136 0.04 0.97 -1.66
N LEU A 137 0.55 1.52 -0.56
CA LEU A 137 0.49 2.95 -0.26
C LEU A 137 1.18 3.80 -1.33
N LEU A 138 2.41 3.47 -1.70
CA LEU A 138 3.13 4.19 -2.76
C LEU A 138 2.41 4.12 -4.11
N THR A 139 1.80 2.98 -4.44
CA THR A 139 1.00 2.85 -5.66
C THR A 139 -0.25 3.74 -5.60
N ALA A 140 -0.91 3.82 -4.44
CA ALA A 140 -2.05 4.70 -4.24
C ALA A 140 -1.65 6.18 -4.38
N ILE A 141 -0.57 6.59 -3.70
CA ILE A 141 -0.04 7.96 -3.78
C ILE A 141 0.32 8.32 -5.24
N TRP A 142 1.04 7.45 -5.94
CA TRP A 142 1.39 7.66 -7.34
C TRP A 142 0.14 7.85 -8.22
N ASN A 143 -0.89 7.00 -8.05
CA ASN A 143 -2.12 7.12 -8.82
C ASN A 143 -2.87 8.42 -8.53
N VAL A 144 -2.99 8.80 -7.25
CA VAL A 144 -3.64 10.04 -6.82
C VAL A 144 -2.94 11.26 -7.41
N LEU A 145 -1.61 11.30 -7.35
CA LEU A 145 -0.83 12.43 -7.85
C LEU A 145 -0.75 12.47 -9.38
N SER A 146 -0.62 11.31 -10.04
CA SER A 146 -0.53 11.26 -11.51
C SER A 146 -1.85 11.56 -12.22
N LYS A 147 -2.98 11.18 -11.61
CA LYS A 147 -4.31 11.38 -12.18
C LYS A 147 -5.00 12.64 -11.67
N CYS A 148 -4.45 13.27 -10.62
CA CYS A 148 -5.08 14.36 -9.89
C CYS A 148 -6.50 14.01 -9.40
N GLU A 149 -6.71 12.73 -8.99
CA GLU A 149 -7.99 12.21 -8.53
C GLU A 149 -7.88 11.73 -7.07
N PRO A 150 -8.93 11.92 -6.24
CA PRO A 150 -8.92 11.42 -4.87
C PRO A 150 -8.83 9.90 -4.83
N TYR A 151 -8.27 9.37 -3.75
CA TYR A 151 -8.17 7.93 -3.54
C TYR A 151 -9.55 7.25 -3.56
N SER A 152 -9.65 6.16 -4.31
CA SER A 152 -10.84 5.31 -4.34
C SER A 152 -10.47 3.85 -4.10
N ALA A 153 -11.00 3.25 -3.04
CA ALA A 153 -10.82 1.84 -2.74
C ALA A 153 -11.46 0.92 -3.80
N LYS A 154 -12.55 1.40 -4.43
CA LYS A 154 -13.28 0.62 -5.46
C LYS A 154 -12.43 0.33 -6.70
N GLY A 155 -11.62 1.29 -7.16
CA GLY A 155 -10.72 1.10 -8.30
C GLY A 155 -9.67 0.01 -8.02
N TYR A 156 -9.12 -0.03 -6.83
CA TYR A 156 -8.12 -1.05 -6.44
C TYR A 156 -8.72 -2.47 -6.35
N LEU A 157 -9.99 -2.59 -5.95
CA LEU A 157 -10.70 -3.88 -5.87
C LEU A 157 -11.21 -4.34 -7.24
N ALA A 158 -11.67 -3.42 -8.08
CA ALA A 158 -12.18 -3.73 -9.42
C ALA A 158 -11.10 -4.31 -10.33
N ASP A 159 -9.90 -3.72 -10.34
CA ASP A 159 -8.76 -4.23 -11.13
C ASP A 159 -8.34 -5.65 -10.72
N LYS A 160 -8.60 -6.05 -9.48
CA LYS A 160 -8.28 -7.41 -9.00
C LYS A 160 -9.38 -8.42 -9.24
N LEU A 161 -10.61 -8.00 -9.29
CA LEU A 161 -11.73 -8.90 -9.62
C LEU A 161 -11.69 -9.30 -11.10
N THR A 162 -11.16 -8.43 -11.97
CA THR A 162 -10.98 -8.74 -13.40
C THR A 162 -9.74 -9.61 -13.67
N GLU A 163 -8.68 -9.53 -12.86
CA GLU A 163 -7.45 -10.32 -13.08
C GLU A 163 -7.52 -11.76 -12.52
N HIS A 164 -8.47 -12.09 -11.66
CA HIS A 164 -8.56 -13.40 -11.01
C HIS A 164 -9.99 -13.94 -10.87
N SER A 165 -10.84 -13.70 -11.84
CA SER A 165 -11.95 -14.61 -12.06
C SER A 165 -11.38 -15.91 -12.64
N VAL A 166 -10.81 -16.75 -11.78
CA VAL A 166 -10.68 -18.16 -12.11
C VAL A 166 -12.11 -18.65 -12.28
N VAL A 167 -12.56 -18.70 -13.52
CA VAL A 167 -13.81 -19.38 -13.86
C VAL A 167 -13.56 -20.86 -13.56
N ILE A 168 -13.79 -21.24 -12.30
CA ILE A 168 -13.78 -22.64 -11.90
C ILE A 168 -14.98 -23.24 -12.63
N SER A 169 -14.72 -24.19 -13.50
CA SER A 169 -15.79 -24.94 -14.15
C SER A 169 -16.68 -25.59 -13.07
N LYS A 170 -17.97 -25.76 -13.36
CA LYS A 170 -18.91 -26.37 -12.42
C LYS A 170 -18.41 -27.74 -11.89
N ALA A 171 -17.70 -28.49 -12.73
CA ALA A 171 -17.08 -29.77 -12.39
C ALA A 171 -15.93 -29.62 -11.38
N GLU A 172 -15.02 -28.65 -11.59
CA GLU A 172 -13.89 -28.37 -10.66
C GLU A 172 -14.40 -27.83 -9.32
N GLY A 173 -15.46 -27.00 -9.35
CA GLY A 173 -16.11 -26.49 -8.13
C GLY A 173 -16.68 -27.60 -7.27
N LEU A 174 -17.38 -28.56 -7.89
CA LEU A 174 -17.93 -29.73 -7.22
C LEU A 174 -16.85 -30.67 -6.67
N GLU A 175 -15.76 -30.85 -7.40
CA GLU A 175 -14.63 -31.67 -6.93
C GLU A 175 -13.92 -31.03 -5.73
N LEU A 176 -13.71 -29.71 -5.71
CA LEU A 176 -13.17 -28.96 -4.58
C LEU A 176 -14.06 -29.08 -3.33
N LEU A 177 -15.37 -29.06 -3.48
CA LEU A 177 -16.32 -29.22 -2.38
C LEU A 177 -16.33 -30.66 -1.86
N ARG A 178 -16.26 -31.68 -2.74
CA ARG A 178 -16.09 -33.09 -2.34
C ARG A 178 -14.82 -33.33 -1.55
N ARG A 179 -13.69 -32.75 -1.95
CA ARG A 179 -12.41 -32.81 -1.20
C ARG A 179 -12.48 -32.16 0.19
N ARG A 180 -13.42 -31.24 0.41
CA ARG A 180 -13.70 -30.62 1.72
C ARG A 180 -14.73 -31.36 2.55
N GLY A 181 -15.21 -32.56 2.10
CA GLY A 181 -16.14 -33.41 2.83
C GLY A 181 -17.60 -33.01 2.67
N TYR A 182 -17.95 -32.18 1.69
CA TYR A 182 -19.36 -31.92 1.37
C TYR A 182 -19.92 -33.07 0.54
N ILE A 183 -21.00 -33.68 1.02
CA ILE A 183 -21.74 -34.76 0.33
C ILE A 183 -22.93 -34.10 -0.39
N PHE A 184 -22.91 -34.16 -1.71
CA PHE A 184 -24.06 -33.73 -2.51
C PHE A 184 -24.96 -34.97 -2.76
N LYS A 185 -26.22 -34.88 -2.43
CA LYS A 185 -27.23 -35.84 -2.93
C LYS A 185 -27.41 -35.53 -4.41
N ASP A 186 -27.13 -36.51 -5.25
CA ASP A 186 -27.45 -36.45 -6.66
C ASP A 186 -28.99 -36.60 -6.77
N GLU A 187 -29.71 -35.48 -6.70
CA GLU A 187 -31.09 -35.44 -7.19
C GLU A 187 -31.04 -35.21 -8.70
N VAL A 188 -30.92 -36.27 -9.43
CA VAL A 188 -31.38 -36.31 -10.82
C VAL A 188 -32.91 -36.26 -10.75
N ALA A 189 -33.47 -35.07 -10.91
CA ALA A 189 -34.87 -34.91 -11.21
C ALA A 189 -35.00 -35.13 -12.73
N ASP A 190 -35.43 -36.31 -13.11
CA ASP A 190 -36.02 -36.57 -14.40
C ASP A 190 -37.24 -35.67 -14.56
N PHE A 191 -37.18 -34.74 -15.49
CA PHE A 191 -38.35 -34.11 -16.09
C PHE A 191 -38.57 -34.75 -17.43
N SER A 192 -39.48 -35.72 -17.43
CA SER A 192 -40.22 -36.18 -18.60
C SER A 192 -41.20 -35.11 -19.06
#